data_88d1945347313c27840e6820cee0f890
#
_entry.id   88d1945347313c27840e6820cee0f890
#
_cell.length_a   1.000
_cell.length_b   1.000
_cell.length_c   1.000
_cell.angle_alpha   90.00
_cell.angle_beta   90.00
_cell.angle_gamma   90.00
#
_symmetry.space_group_name_H-M   'P 1'
#
loop_
_entity.id
_entity.type
_entity.pdbx_description
1 polymer ?
#
loop_
_entity_poly.entity_id
_entity_poly.type
_entity_poly.pdbx_seq_one_letter_code
_entity_poly.pdbx_strand_id
1 'polypeptide(L)'
;MSAAARAARGTEGVSAFERLRIGSHLSTAGSLRAAIDEAVGYRFGAVQIFTRNQRQWVTKPLEKDEIADFAAARKGTALEDSSRIVSHNSYLINLASPDEEALAKSLACERAELERCEALGVAVSVAHPGAHMNGLGGAPR
;
A
#
# COMPACT_ATOMS: atom_id res chain seq x y z
N MET A 1 2.05 -17.64 15.24
CA MET A 1 3.25 -18.35 14.71
C MET A 1 4.14 -18.76 15.87
N SER A 2 4.56 -20.04 15.92
CA SER A 2 5.40 -20.62 16.96
C SER A 2 6.82 -20.02 16.94
N ALA A 3 7.46 -19.92 18.12
CA ALA A 3 8.86 -19.51 18.26
C ALA A 3 9.82 -20.37 17.41
N ALA A 4 9.48 -21.62 17.13
CA ALA A 4 10.22 -22.53 16.26
C ALA A 4 10.28 -22.05 14.79
N ALA A 5 9.19 -21.45 14.28
CA ALA A 5 9.16 -20.89 12.91
C ALA A 5 10.01 -19.62 12.78
N ARG A 6 10.32 -18.96 13.89
CA ARG A 6 11.19 -17.78 13.94
C ARG A 6 12.68 -18.15 14.04
N ALA A 7 12.98 -19.25 14.71
CA ALA A 7 14.37 -19.74 14.86
C ALA A 7 14.94 -20.36 13.57
N ALA A 8 14.09 -20.93 12.71
CA ALA A 8 14.49 -21.51 11.42
C ALA A 8 14.96 -20.45 10.38
N ARG A 9 14.70 -19.16 10.61
CA ARG A 9 15.12 -18.07 9.71
C ARG A 9 16.58 -17.62 9.87
N GLY A 10 17.28 -18.12 10.86
CA GLY A 10 18.65 -17.67 11.21
C GLY A 10 19.79 -18.24 10.36
N THR A 11 19.53 -19.19 9.46
CA THR A 11 20.58 -19.89 8.69
C THR A 11 20.35 -19.92 7.17
N GLU A 12 19.22 -19.47 6.68
CA GLU A 12 18.96 -19.37 5.23
C GLU A 12 19.42 -18.01 4.72
N GLY A 13 20.27 -18.00 3.70
CA GLY A 13 20.73 -16.78 3.02
C GLY A 13 19.57 -15.97 2.44
N VAL A 14 19.78 -14.66 2.23
CA VAL A 14 18.82 -13.74 1.62
C VAL A 14 18.33 -14.30 0.27
N SER A 15 17.02 -14.40 0.08
CA SER A 15 16.45 -14.92 -1.15
C SER A 15 16.74 -14.02 -2.36
N ALA A 16 16.64 -14.58 -3.57
CA ALA A 16 16.76 -13.79 -4.79
C ALA A 16 15.70 -12.69 -4.86
N PHE A 17 14.47 -12.98 -4.43
CA PHE A 17 13.39 -12.00 -4.38
C PHE A 17 13.69 -10.85 -3.42
N GLU A 18 14.22 -11.14 -2.24
CA GLU A 18 14.62 -10.12 -1.26
C GLU A 18 15.73 -9.22 -1.80
N ARG A 19 16.73 -9.78 -2.48
CA ARG A 19 17.83 -9.00 -3.09
C ARG A 19 17.34 -8.11 -4.22
N LEU A 20 16.50 -8.64 -5.11
CA LEU A 20 16.03 -7.97 -6.32
C LEU A 20 14.78 -7.11 -6.09
N ARG A 21 14.27 -7.03 -4.85
CA ARG A 21 13.02 -6.32 -4.52
C ARG A 21 11.84 -6.79 -5.37
N ILE A 22 11.77 -8.09 -5.63
CA ILE A 22 10.66 -8.71 -6.35
C ILE A 22 9.58 -9.09 -5.35
N GLY A 23 8.32 -8.86 -5.73
CA GLY A 23 7.16 -9.17 -4.93
C GLY A 23 5.89 -9.15 -5.74
N SER A 24 4.76 -9.00 -5.07
CA SER A 24 3.43 -8.97 -5.69
C SER A 24 2.53 -7.98 -5.00
N HIS A 25 1.40 -7.68 -5.65
CA HIS A 25 0.28 -7.01 -5.00
C HIS A 25 -0.50 -8.04 -4.20
N LEU A 26 -0.59 -7.87 -2.89
CA LEU A 26 -1.28 -8.77 -1.98
C LEU A 26 -2.57 -8.16 -1.44
N SER A 27 -3.52 -9.05 -1.14
CA SER A 27 -4.82 -8.66 -0.60
C SER A 27 -4.71 -8.28 0.87
N THR A 28 -5.36 -7.16 1.23
CA THR A 28 -5.54 -6.73 2.62
C THR A 28 -6.94 -7.03 3.15
N ALA A 29 -7.71 -7.94 2.53
CA ALA A 29 -9.09 -8.31 2.92
C ALA A 29 -9.03 -8.98 4.27
N GLY A 30 -8.38 -9.26 5.06
CA GLY A 30 -8.37 -9.72 6.46
C GLY A 30 -7.80 -8.66 7.37
N SER A 31 -6.60 -8.20 7.04
CA SER A 31 -5.91 -7.12 7.74
C SER A 31 -4.66 -6.70 6.94
N LEU A 32 -4.16 -5.50 7.22
CA LEU A 32 -2.88 -5.04 6.69
C LEU A 32 -1.73 -5.97 7.12
N ARG A 33 -1.77 -6.44 8.37
CA ARG A 33 -0.82 -7.40 8.91
C ARG A 33 -0.77 -8.70 8.11
N ALA A 34 -1.94 -9.26 7.75
CA ALA A 34 -2.00 -10.53 7.03
C ALA A 34 -1.27 -10.47 5.67
N ALA A 35 -1.38 -9.34 4.95
CA ALA A 35 -0.64 -9.14 3.71
C ALA A 35 0.89 -9.14 3.92
N ILE A 36 1.36 -8.56 5.02
CA ILE A 36 2.79 -8.59 5.35
C ILE A 36 3.23 -10.01 5.73
N ASP A 37 2.45 -10.70 6.56
CA ASP A 37 2.77 -12.08 6.96
C ASP A 37 2.81 -13.00 5.74
N GLU A 38 1.92 -12.80 4.76
CA GLU A 38 1.90 -13.53 3.48
C GLU A 38 3.14 -13.22 2.64
N ALA A 39 3.49 -11.94 2.46
CA ALA A 39 4.70 -11.53 1.74
C ALA A 39 5.98 -12.12 2.35
N VAL A 40 6.06 -12.11 3.68
CA VAL A 40 7.18 -12.72 4.42
C VAL A 40 7.20 -14.24 4.23
N GLY A 41 6.05 -14.89 4.20
CA GLY A 41 5.92 -16.32 3.93
C GLY A 41 6.46 -16.73 2.55
N TYR A 42 6.21 -15.90 1.53
CA TYR A 42 6.78 -16.06 0.19
C TYR A 42 8.22 -15.58 0.04
N ARG A 43 8.79 -14.99 1.10
CA ARG A 43 10.12 -14.38 1.07
C ARG A 43 10.24 -13.30 -0.02
N PHE A 44 9.20 -12.49 -0.19
CA PHE A 44 9.21 -11.36 -1.11
C PHE A 44 10.14 -10.25 -0.62
N GLY A 45 10.82 -9.62 -1.56
CA GLY A 45 11.69 -8.47 -1.31
C GLY A 45 10.96 -7.13 -1.38
N ALA A 46 9.73 -7.12 -1.86
CA ALA A 46 8.84 -5.98 -1.90
C ALA A 46 7.38 -6.43 -1.91
N VAL A 47 6.45 -5.54 -1.57
CA VAL A 47 5.01 -5.83 -1.63
C VAL A 47 4.24 -4.57 -1.99
N GLN A 48 3.21 -4.73 -2.81
CA GLN A 48 2.21 -3.68 -3.03
C GLN A 48 0.91 -4.05 -2.32
N ILE A 49 0.26 -3.07 -1.72
CA ILE A 49 -1.01 -3.24 -1.00
C ILE A 49 -1.94 -2.07 -1.27
N PHE A 50 -3.23 -2.27 -1.03
CA PHE A 50 -4.14 -1.18 -0.75
C PHE A 50 -4.16 -0.90 0.76
N THR A 51 -4.07 0.36 1.15
CA THR A 51 -4.16 0.73 2.58
C THR A 51 -5.60 0.78 3.07
N ARG A 52 -6.57 0.73 2.15
CA ARG A 52 -8.01 0.82 2.40
C ARG A 52 -8.82 0.11 1.30
N ASN A 53 -10.14 0.05 1.46
CA ASN A 53 -11.01 -0.43 0.40
C ASN A 53 -11.00 0.55 -0.79
N GLN A 54 -10.44 0.12 -1.91
CA GLN A 54 -10.28 0.92 -3.14
C GLN A 54 -11.60 1.26 -3.85
N ARG A 55 -12.74 0.75 -3.36
CA ARG A 55 -14.08 0.99 -3.94
C ARG A 55 -14.95 1.93 -3.10
N GLN A 56 -14.39 2.54 -2.06
CA GLN A 56 -15.11 3.43 -1.15
C GLN A 56 -14.42 4.79 -1.07
N TRP A 57 -15.21 5.86 -1.19
CA TRP A 57 -14.72 7.23 -1.04
C TRP A 57 -14.31 7.57 0.39
N VAL A 58 -15.06 7.07 1.35
CA VAL A 58 -14.81 7.29 2.77
C VAL A 58 -14.40 5.98 3.42
N THR A 59 -13.40 6.03 4.24
CA THR A 59 -12.95 4.88 5.03
C THR A 59 -12.73 5.29 6.48
N LYS A 60 -12.79 4.32 7.38
CA LYS A 60 -12.46 4.56 8.78
C LYS A 60 -10.97 4.93 8.92
N PRO A 61 -10.62 5.80 9.86
CA PRO A 61 -9.22 5.99 10.26
C PRO A 61 -8.58 4.65 10.62
N LEU A 62 -7.26 4.59 10.51
CA LEU A 62 -6.49 3.45 11.04
C LEU A 62 -6.55 3.45 12.57
N GLU A 63 -6.84 2.31 13.14
CA GLU A 63 -6.75 2.13 14.59
C GLU A 63 -5.27 1.97 15.01
N LYS A 64 -4.95 2.37 16.23
CA LYS A 64 -3.59 2.29 16.75
C LYS A 64 -3.05 0.86 16.75
N ASP A 65 -3.91 -0.11 17.03
CA ASP A 65 -3.54 -1.52 17.04
C ASP A 65 -3.25 -2.03 15.63
N GLU A 66 -3.98 -1.58 14.60
CA GLU A 66 -3.69 -1.92 13.21
C GLU A 66 -2.30 -1.41 12.77
N ILE A 67 -1.96 -0.18 13.16
CA ILE A 67 -0.65 0.42 12.89
C ILE A 67 0.45 -0.36 13.61
N ALA A 68 0.24 -0.69 14.89
CA ALA A 68 1.22 -1.42 15.69
C ALA A 68 1.42 -2.85 15.16
N ASP A 69 0.35 -3.53 14.78
CA ASP A 69 0.39 -4.88 14.21
C ASP A 69 1.11 -4.91 12.86
N PHE A 70 0.84 -3.93 12.00
CA PHE A 70 1.52 -3.78 10.72
C PHE A 70 3.04 -3.55 10.92
N ALA A 71 3.42 -2.66 11.82
CA ALA A 71 4.81 -2.39 12.15
C ALA A 71 5.49 -3.63 12.74
N ALA A 72 4.81 -4.37 13.63
CA ALA A 72 5.34 -5.58 14.22
C ALA A 72 5.56 -6.72 13.20
N ALA A 73 4.67 -6.84 12.21
CA ALA A 73 4.81 -7.85 11.16
C ALA A 73 6.04 -7.61 10.26
N ARG A 74 6.42 -6.36 10.03
CA ARG A 74 7.58 -5.95 9.22
C ARG A 74 8.91 -6.15 9.92
N LYS A 75 8.90 -6.02 11.25
CA LYS A 75 10.12 -5.96 12.07
C LYS A 75 11.02 -7.18 11.87
N GLY A 76 12.30 -6.94 11.59
CA GLY A 76 13.30 -7.98 11.34
C GLY A 76 13.12 -8.74 10.03
N THR A 77 12.39 -8.19 9.07
CA THR A 77 12.20 -8.74 7.73
C THR A 77 12.75 -7.80 6.67
N ALA A 78 12.82 -8.23 5.41
CA ALA A 78 13.18 -7.36 4.29
C ALA A 78 12.22 -6.16 4.15
N LEU A 79 10.96 -6.32 4.57
CA LEU A 79 9.92 -5.29 4.50
C LEU A 79 9.99 -4.26 5.64
N GLU A 80 10.96 -4.35 6.54
CA GLU A 80 11.21 -3.29 7.52
C GLU A 80 11.70 -1.99 6.84
N ASP A 81 12.42 -2.11 5.72
CA ASP A 81 12.73 -1.00 4.85
C ASP A 81 11.44 -0.46 4.20
N SER A 82 11.07 0.77 4.57
CA SER A 82 9.83 1.42 4.11
C SER A 82 9.73 1.57 2.59
N SER A 83 10.85 1.60 1.87
CA SER A 83 10.90 1.68 0.40
C SER A 83 10.55 0.37 -0.31
N ARG A 84 10.32 -0.71 0.44
CA ARG A 84 9.95 -2.02 -0.07
C ARG A 84 8.45 -2.31 0.01
N ILE A 85 7.70 -1.40 0.60
CA ILE A 85 6.23 -1.47 0.63
C ILE A 85 5.68 -0.31 -0.20
N VAL A 86 4.80 -0.65 -1.11
CA VAL A 86 4.18 0.30 -2.04
C VAL A 86 2.68 0.29 -1.77
N SER A 87 2.10 1.45 -1.49
CA SER A 87 0.66 1.63 -1.52
C SER A 87 0.20 1.85 -2.96
N HIS A 88 -0.93 1.29 -3.32
CA HIS A 88 -1.64 1.65 -4.55
C HIS A 88 -2.90 2.42 -4.19
N ASN A 89 -3.11 3.57 -4.81
CA ASN A 89 -4.26 4.41 -4.52
C ASN A 89 -5.57 3.81 -5.03
N SER A 90 -6.67 4.31 -4.49
CA SER A 90 -8.02 3.93 -4.94
C SER A 90 -8.23 4.25 -6.42
N TYR A 91 -8.88 3.34 -7.13
CA TYR A 91 -9.30 3.53 -8.53
C TYR A 91 -10.38 4.61 -8.72
N LEU A 92 -10.97 5.10 -7.64
CA LEU A 92 -11.97 6.18 -7.68
C LEU A 92 -11.35 7.55 -7.91
N ILE A 93 -10.06 7.70 -7.62
CA ILE A 93 -9.35 8.98 -7.68
C ILE A 93 -9.13 9.37 -9.14
N ASN A 94 -9.59 10.58 -9.49
CA ASN A 94 -9.33 11.23 -10.76
C ASN A 94 -8.90 12.69 -10.52
N LEU A 95 -7.60 12.91 -10.40
CA LEU A 95 -7.01 14.23 -10.14
C LEU A 95 -7.03 15.16 -11.36
N ALA A 96 -7.38 14.62 -12.53
CA ALA A 96 -7.55 15.37 -13.77
C ALA A 96 -9.05 15.61 -14.12
N SER A 97 -9.97 15.38 -13.19
CA SER A 97 -11.40 15.55 -13.42
C SER A 97 -11.72 17.01 -13.77
N PRO A 98 -12.48 17.27 -14.84
CA PRO A 98 -12.98 18.60 -15.16
C PRO A 98 -14.19 19.00 -14.30
N ASP A 99 -14.80 18.08 -13.60
CA ASP A 99 -15.89 18.30 -12.67
C ASP A 99 -15.32 18.67 -11.29
N GLU A 100 -15.68 19.85 -10.79
CA GLU A 100 -15.12 20.39 -9.54
C GLU A 100 -15.49 19.54 -8.31
N GLU A 101 -16.69 18.98 -8.25
CA GLU A 101 -17.12 18.15 -7.13
C GLU A 101 -16.35 16.80 -7.13
N ALA A 102 -16.21 16.18 -8.29
CA ALA A 102 -15.45 14.96 -8.44
C ALA A 102 -13.96 15.17 -8.16
N LEU A 103 -13.40 16.32 -8.56
CA LEU A 103 -12.02 16.70 -8.25
C LEU A 103 -11.84 16.89 -6.74
N ALA A 104 -12.75 17.61 -6.09
CA ALA A 104 -12.68 17.82 -4.64
C ALA A 104 -12.74 16.49 -3.86
N LYS A 105 -13.61 15.55 -4.27
CA LYS A 105 -13.67 14.20 -3.70
C LYS A 105 -12.37 13.43 -3.92
N SER A 106 -11.80 13.54 -5.12
CA SER A 106 -10.53 12.88 -5.47
C SER A 106 -9.37 13.42 -4.62
N LEU A 107 -9.29 14.74 -4.45
CA LEU A 107 -8.25 15.36 -3.61
C LEU A 107 -8.38 14.97 -2.14
N ALA A 108 -9.60 14.92 -1.61
CA ALA A 108 -9.83 14.46 -0.23
C ALA A 108 -9.46 13.00 -0.05
N CYS A 109 -9.78 12.15 -1.02
CA CYS A 109 -9.43 10.73 -1.02
C CYS A 109 -7.92 10.53 -1.10
N GLU A 110 -7.22 11.25 -2.00
CA GLU A 110 -5.77 11.19 -2.16
C GLU A 110 -5.06 11.60 -0.85
N ARG A 111 -5.50 12.70 -0.24
CA ARG A 111 -4.97 13.14 1.05
C ARG A 111 -5.09 12.02 2.09
N ALA A 112 -6.26 11.39 2.20
CA ALA A 112 -6.49 10.31 3.15
C ALA A 112 -5.59 9.09 2.87
N GLU A 113 -5.29 8.77 1.61
CA GLU A 113 -4.33 7.71 1.25
C GLU A 113 -2.92 8.06 1.73
N LEU A 114 -2.46 9.30 1.51
CA LEU A 114 -1.13 9.73 1.93
C LEU A 114 -1.00 9.78 3.46
N GLU A 115 -2.01 10.25 4.18
CA GLU A 115 -2.04 10.24 5.64
C GLU A 115 -1.97 8.80 6.20
N ARG A 116 -2.63 7.85 5.55
CA ARG A 116 -2.54 6.43 5.90
C ARG A 116 -1.16 5.85 5.62
N CYS A 117 -0.55 6.20 4.48
CA CYS A 117 0.82 5.81 4.16
C CYS A 117 1.80 6.32 5.21
N GLU A 118 1.67 7.58 5.63
CA GLU A 118 2.49 8.17 6.69
C GLU A 118 2.32 7.42 8.02
N ALA A 119 1.08 7.18 8.44
CA ALA A 119 0.79 6.46 9.69
C ALA A 119 1.34 5.03 9.69
N LEU A 120 1.36 4.35 8.54
CA LEU A 120 1.90 2.99 8.37
C LEU A 120 3.41 2.97 8.12
N GLY A 121 4.05 4.13 7.91
CA GLY A 121 5.45 4.21 7.52
C GLY A 121 5.70 3.59 6.13
N VAL A 122 4.80 3.77 5.18
CA VAL A 122 4.92 3.37 3.77
C VAL A 122 5.42 4.56 2.97
N ALA A 123 6.61 4.45 2.39
CA ALA A 123 7.29 5.58 1.77
C ALA A 123 6.88 5.83 0.31
N VAL A 124 6.23 4.86 -0.35
CA VAL A 124 5.92 4.91 -1.78
C VAL A 124 4.43 4.71 -2.01
N SER A 125 3.82 5.61 -2.77
CA SER A 125 2.45 5.48 -3.24
C SER A 125 2.39 5.56 -4.76
N VAL A 126 1.61 4.68 -5.37
CA VAL A 126 1.32 4.67 -6.81
C VAL A 126 -0.06 5.25 -7.02
N ALA A 127 -0.14 6.32 -7.79
CA ALA A 127 -1.38 6.97 -8.18
C ALA A 127 -1.53 6.99 -9.70
N HIS A 128 -2.76 6.78 -10.17
CA HIS A 128 -3.15 7.11 -11.53
C HIS A 128 -3.64 8.55 -11.55
N PRO A 129 -3.05 9.45 -12.36
CA PRO A 129 -3.42 10.87 -12.35
C PRO A 129 -4.86 11.10 -12.83
N GLY A 130 -5.47 10.09 -13.47
CA GLY A 130 -6.84 10.16 -13.97
C GLY A 130 -6.93 10.65 -15.42
N ALA A 131 -8.12 11.07 -15.82
CA ALA A 131 -8.42 11.53 -17.16
C ALA A 131 -9.27 12.81 -17.13
N HIS A 132 -8.99 13.73 -18.06
CA HIS A 132 -9.71 15.00 -18.18
C HIS A 132 -11.09 14.86 -18.86
N MET A 133 -11.54 13.66 -19.23
CA MET A 133 -12.84 13.31 -19.77
C MET A 133 -13.27 14.21 -20.96
N ASN A 134 -12.33 14.71 -21.76
CA ASN A 134 -12.52 15.68 -22.84
C ASN A 134 -13.08 17.05 -22.37
N GLY A 135 -13.05 17.35 -21.07
CA GLY A 135 -13.59 18.60 -20.51
C GLY A 135 -12.73 19.85 -20.72
N LEU A 136 -11.54 19.71 -21.30
CA LEU A 136 -10.68 20.84 -21.63
C LEU A 136 -11.02 21.41 -23.02
N GLY A 137 -12.28 21.77 -23.27
CA GLY A 137 -12.73 22.66 -24.32
C GLY A 137 -11.97 22.63 -25.66
N GLY A 138 -11.78 21.48 -26.25
CA GLY A 138 -11.19 21.39 -27.60
C GLY A 138 -9.68 21.66 -27.70
N ALA A 139 -8.93 21.66 -26.60
CA ALA A 139 -7.48 21.69 -26.68
C ALA A 139 -6.98 20.45 -27.46
N PRO A 140 -6.16 20.61 -28.50
CA PRO A 140 -5.67 19.47 -29.28
C PRO A 140 -4.86 18.53 -28.38
N ARG A 141 -5.01 17.24 -28.61
CA ARG A 141 -4.28 16.17 -27.94
C ARG A 141 -2.83 16.15 -28.39
#